data_03113f8e37c6e2e637856c7114a2b5ea
#
_entry.id   03113f8e37c6e2e637856c7114a2b5ea
#
_cell.length_a   1.000
_cell.length_b   1.000
_cell.length_c   1.000
_cell.angle_alpha   90.00
_cell.angle_beta   90.00
_cell.angle_gamma   90.00
#
_symmetry.space_group_name_H-M   'P 1'
#
loop_
_entity.id
_entity.type
_entity.pdbx_description
1 polymer ?
#
loop_
_entity_poly.entity_id
_entity_poly.type
_entity_poly.pdbx_seq_one_letter_code
_entity_poly.pdbx_strand_id
1 'polypeptide(L)'
;MTTLASYTANFWSHAELGANTIIFLNLTGALLLGFVVGYERSYHGRAAGMRTYGLVCMASAALVVIAGYPDFWFGGRALSPVALDPSRTIQGVVTGIGFLGAGVIMKEGFSISGLTTAASLWASSAIGILVGVGFYAAAILLAFLSAACMIWVFKLEAWLPARQAISIVMQFREGFVASEAAIRQLAMARGYEVAGGTIIISSK
;
A
#
# COMPACT_ATOMS: atom_id res chain seq x y z
N MET A 1 -34.47 35.88 9.89
CA MET A 1 -33.20 35.90 10.65
C MET A 1 -33.03 34.49 11.24
N THR A 2 -32.20 33.67 10.64
CA THR A 2 -31.83 32.37 11.23
C THR A 2 -30.90 32.66 12.41
N THR A 3 -31.34 32.35 13.61
CA THR A 3 -30.53 32.54 14.83
C THR A 3 -29.38 31.52 14.85
N LEU A 4 -28.26 31.88 15.48
CA LEU A 4 -27.08 30.99 15.64
C LEU A 4 -27.49 29.61 16.20
N ALA A 5 -28.50 29.59 17.09
CA ALA A 5 -29.08 28.39 17.67
C ALA A 5 -29.75 27.47 16.64
N SER A 6 -30.43 28.00 15.62
CA SER A 6 -30.99 27.18 14.53
C SER A 6 -29.90 26.67 13.57
N TYR A 7 -28.77 27.38 13.51
CA TYR A 7 -27.62 26.95 12.72
C TYR A 7 -26.94 25.73 13.36
N THR A 8 -26.70 25.76 14.67
CA THR A 8 -26.06 24.67 15.40
C THR A 8 -26.98 23.46 15.59
N ALA A 9 -28.29 23.66 15.74
CA ALA A 9 -29.25 22.58 15.90
C ALA A 9 -29.27 21.59 14.72
N ASN A 10 -29.02 22.07 13.51
CA ASN A 10 -29.00 21.21 12.32
C ASN A 10 -27.80 20.24 12.32
N PHE A 11 -26.64 20.65 12.81
CA PHE A 11 -25.45 19.79 12.90
C PHE A 11 -25.55 18.71 13.99
N TRP A 12 -26.53 18.79 14.88
CA TRP A 12 -26.72 17.89 16.01
C TRP A 12 -28.10 17.24 16.00
N SER A 13 -28.72 17.15 14.82
CA SER A 13 -29.98 16.40 14.67
C SER A 13 -29.75 14.90 14.92
N HIS A 14 -30.79 14.16 15.33
CA HIS A 14 -30.70 12.71 15.54
C HIS A 14 -30.24 11.96 14.29
N ALA A 15 -30.62 12.40 13.09
CA ALA A 15 -30.19 11.82 11.84
C ALA A 15 -28.69 12.04 11.59
N GLU A 16 -28.20 13.26 11.82
CA GLU A 16 -26.77 13.59 11.73
C GLU A 16 -25.91 12.84 12.74
N LEU A 17 -26.37 12.74 13.99
CA LEU A 17 -25.69 11.94 15.01
C LEU A 17 -25.62 10.46 14.61
N GLY A 18 -26.69 9.91 14.04
CA GLY A 18 -26.69 8.54 13.51
C GLY A 18 -25.68 8.35 12.39
N ALA A 19 -25.68 9.24 11.39
CA ALA A 19 -24.72 9.18 10.30
C ALA A 19 -23.27 9.31 10.80
N ASN A 20 -22.98 10.29 11.67
CA ASN A 20 -21.68 10.50 12.25
C ASN A 20 -21.20 9.29 13.09
N THR A 21 -22.11 8.61 13.78
CA THR A 21 -21.76 7.38 14.52
C THR A 21 -21.32 6.26 13.59
N ILE A 22 -22.05 6.05 12.48
CA ILE A 22 -21.66 5.06 11.46
C ILE A 22 -20.33 5.42 10.83
N ILE A 23 -20.13 6.69 10.47
CA ILE A 23 -18.87 7.19 9.94
C ILE A 23 -17.70 6.91 10.91
N PHE A 24 -17.90 7.24 12.19
CA PHE A 24 -16.91 6.98 13.23
C PHE A 24 -16.55 5.49 13.32
N LEU A 25 -17.55 4.60 13.30
CA LEU A 25 -17.32 3.15 13.32
C LEU A 25 -16.59 2.68 12.06
N ASN A 26 -16.92 3.21 10.90
CA ASN A 26 -16.24 2.90 9.64
C ASN A 26 -14.76 3.31 9.70
N LEU A 27 -14.46 4.52 10.13
CA LEU A 27 -13.08 5.00 10.22
C LEU A 27 -12.26 4.21 11.22
N THR A 28 -12.86 3.91 12.39
CA THR A 28 -12.21 3.10 13.42
C THR A 28 -11.98 1.67 12.93
N GLY A 29 -12.99 1.06 12.31
CA GLY A 29 -12.86 -0.29 11.72
C GLY A 29 -11.81 -0.36 10.62
N ALA A 30 -11.78 0.63 9.72
CA ALA A 30 -10.76 0.73 8.69
C ALA A 30 -9.34 0.87 9.29
N LEU A 31 -9.18 1.71 10.32
CA LEU A 31 -7.91 1.87 11.03
C LEU A 31 -7.43 0.54 11.62
N LEU A 32 -8.31 -0.18 12.30
CA LEU A 32 -8.00 -1.47 12.93
C LEU A 32 -7.64 -2.54 11.88
N LEU A 33 -8.39 -2.64 10.78
CA LEU A 33 -8.08 -3.56 9.68
C LEU A 33 -6.72 -3.22 9.03
N GLY A 34 -6.42 -1.93 8.86
CA GLY A 34 -5.12 -1.49 8.40
C GLY A 34 -3.99 -1.88 9.36
N PHE A 35 -4.22 -1.83 10.68
CA PHE A 35 -3.25 -2.30 11.67
C PHE A 35 -2.99 -3.81 11.55
N VAL A 36 -4.03 -4.61 11.28
CA VAL A 36 -3.88 -6.07 11.08
C VAL A 36 -2.94 -6.35 9.89
N VAL A 37 -3.16 -5.69 8.76
CA VAL A 37 -2.29 -5.85 7.58
C VAL A 37 -0.88 -5.32 7.84
N GLY A 38 -0.77 -4.18 8.52
CA GLY A 38 0.52 -3.53 8.80
C GLY A 38 1.35 -4.20 9.90
N TYR A 39 0.75 -5.06 10.72
CA TYR A 39 1.43 -5.71 11.85
C TYR A 39 2.63 -6.54 11.39
N GLU A 40 2.45 -7.39 10.39
CA GLU A 40 3.50 -8.22 9.83
C GLU A 40 4.66 -7.38 9.31
N ARG A 41 4.36 -6.27 8.64
CA ARG A 41 5.37 -5.32 8.13
C ARG A 41 6.21 -4.71 9.24
N SER A 42 5.56 -4.27 10.32
CA SER A 42 6.25 -3.73 11.49
C SER A 42 7.12 -4.79 12.18
N TYR A 43 6.61 -6.02 12.29
CA TYR A 43 7.34 -7.12 12.90
C TYR A 43 8.65 -7.47 12.15
N HIS A 44 8.62 -7.40 10.82
CA HIS A 44 9.79 -7.69 9.97
C HIS A 44 10.63 -6.44 9.62
N GLY A 45 10.42 -5.30 10.29
CA GLY A 45 11.22 -4.08 10.09
C GLY A 45 11.15 -3.49 8.68
N ARG A 46 10.02 -3.66 7.97
CA ARG A 46 9.82 -3.12 6.64
C ARG A 46 9.57 -1.61 6.67
N ALA A 47 9.88 -0.90 5.59
CA ALA A 47 9.83 0.56 5.50
C ALA A 47 8.46 1.17 5.84
N ALA A 48 7.34 0.51 5.48
CA ALA A 48 5.99 0.89 5.86
C ALA A 48 5.46 -0.11 6.91
N GLY A 49 5.04 0.39 8.07
CA GLY A 49 4.53 -0.41 9.19
C GLY A 49 3.07 -0.10 9.53
N MET A 50 2.60 -0.58 10.69
CA MET A 50 1.20 -0.48 11.16
C MET A 50 0.60 0.91 10.98
N ARG A 51 1.35 1.97 11.34
CA ARG A 51 0.87 3.36 11.26
C ARG A 51 0.51 3.74 9.82
N THR A 52 1.38 3.42 8.88
CA THR A 52 1.17 3.75 7.45
C THR A 52 -0.04 3.02 6.90
N TYR A 53 -0.16 1.71 7.16
CA TYR A 53 -1.30 0.92 6.69
C TYR A 53 -2.62 1.35 7.31
N GLY A 54 -2.63 1.60 8.63
CA GLY A 54 -3.81 2.10 9.34
C GLY A 54 -4.28 3.45 8.78
N LEU A 55 -3.35 4.39 8.60
CA LEU A 55 -3.68 5.72 8.06
C LEU A 55 -4.17 5.65 6.61
N VAL A 56 -3.54 4.85 5.76
CA VAL A 56 -3.98 4.67 4.36
C VAL A 56 -5.37 4.07 4.30
N CYS A 57 -5.64 3.02 5.08
CA CYS A 57 -6.94 2.37 5.13
C CYS A 57 -8.04 3.34 5.62
N MET A 58 -7.79 4.01 6.73
CA MET A 58 -8.72 4.98 7.32
C MET A 58 -8.98 6.18 6.39
N ALA A 59 -7.93 6.74 5.78
CA ALA A 59 -8.08 7.88 4.86
C ALA A 59 -8.87 7.49 3.60
N SER A 60 -8.63 6.29 3.04
CA SER A 60 -9.39 5.78 1.91
C SER A 60 -10.87 5.60 2.26
N ALA A 61 -11.17 5.07 3.46
CA ALA A 61 -12.54 4.95 3.96
C ALA A 61 -13.20 6.33 4.12
N ALA A 62 -12.49 7.32 4.70
CA ALA A 62 -13.00 8.66 4.90
C ALA A 62 -13.43 9.33 3.60
N LEU A 63 -12.58 9.24 2.55
CA LEU A 63 -12.88 9.83 1.24
C LEU A 63 -14.11 9.19 0.59
N VAL A 64 -14.27 7.87 0.70
CA VAL A 64 -15.42 7.15 0.14
C VAL A 64 -16.71 7.45 0.91
N VAL A 65 -16.63 7.53 2.24
CA VAL A 65 -17.77 7.88 3.11
C VAL A 65 -18.35 9.24 2.74
N ILE A 66 -17.51 10.23 2.41
CA ILE A 66 -17.99 11.56 1.98
C ILE A 66 -18.95 11.43 0.79
N ALA A 67 -18.63 10.58 -0.20
CA ALA A 67 -19.47 10.35 -1.36
C ALA A 67 -20.78 9.63 -1.02
N GLY A 68 -20.80 8.83 0.07
CA GLY A 68 -21.97 8.06 0.50
C GLY A 68 -23.01 8.85 1.31
N TYR A 69 -22.65 10.04 1.80
CA TYR A 69 -23.51 10.84 2.68
C TYR A 69 -23.71 12.29 2.19
N PRO A 70 -24.06 12.53 0.92
CA PRO A 70 -24.18 13.89 0.36
C PRO A 70 -25.27 14.72 1.04
N ASP A 71 -26.35 14.09 1.52
CA ASP A 71 -27.49 14.77 2.17
C ASP A 71 -27.10 15.43 3.50
N PHE A 72 -26.02 14.98 4.12
CA PHE A 72 -25.51 15.52 5.38
C PHE A 72 -24.41 16.58 5.18
N TRP A 73 -24.05 16.90 3.95
CA TRP A 73 -23.04 17.92 3.70
C TRP A 73 -23.53 19.29 4.14
N PHE A 74 -22.60 20.03 4.73
CA PHE A 74 -22.85 21.40 5.22
C PHE A 74 -24.05 21.49 6.18
N GLY A 75 -24.28 20.44 7.01
CA GLY A 75 -25.38 20.38 7.95
C GLY A 75 -26.75 20.23 7.25
N GLY A 76 -26.80 19.40 6.21
CA GLY A 76 -28.03 19.13 5.45
C GLY A 76 -28.49 20.28 4.57
N ARG A 77 -27.60 21.23 4.24
CA ARG A 77 -27.90 22.42 3.43
C ARG A 77 -27.39 22.37 2.00
N ALA A 78 -27.13 21.18 1.50
CA ALA A 78 -26.78 21.04 0.08
C ALA A 78 -27.89 21.65 -0.77
N LEU A 79 -27.56 22.72 -1.52
CA LEU A 79 -28.53 23.52 -2.29
C LEU A 79 -29.10 22.81 -3.52
N SER A 80 -28.63 21.62 -3.83
CA SER A 80 -29.14 20.77 -4.92
C SER A 80 -28.75 19.33 -4.63
N PRO A 81 -29.62 18.36 -4.97
CA PRO A 81 -29.25 16.95 -4.96
C PRO A 81 -28.16 16.74 -6.03
N VAL A 82 -26.92 16.86 -5.63
CA VAL A 82 -25.78 16.54 -6.50
C VAL A 82 -25.74 15.02 -6.58
N ALA A 83 -26.07 14.47 -7.75
CA ALA A 83 -25.80 13.08 -8.04
C ALA A 83 -24.27 12.86 -8.06
N LEU A 84 -23.73 12.54 -6.91
CA LEU A 84 -22.30 12.20 -6.81
C LEU A 84 -22.11 10.81 -7.37
N ASP A 85 -21.09 10.69 -8.20
CA ASP A 85 -20.65 9.40 -8.69
C ASP A 85 -19.53 8.88 -7.74
N PRO A 86 -19.82 7.89 -6.86
CA PRO A 86 -18.84 7.33 -5.96
C PRO A 86 -17.61 6.75 -6.69
N SER A 87 -17.79 6.35 -7.95
CA SER A 87 -16.71 5.79 -8.75
C SER A 87 -15.58 6.79 -8.99
N ARG A 88 -15.89 8.07 -9.10
CA ARG A 88 -14.89 9.14 -9.25
C ARG A 88 -14.03 9.30 -8.00
N THR A 89 -14.63 9.19 -6.82
CA THR A 89 -13.90 9.23 -5.56
C THR A 89 -12.99 8.02 -5.44
N ILE A 90 -13.49 6.83 -5.77
CA ILE A 90 -12.70 5.60 -5.78
C ILE A 90 -11.53 5.71 -6.76
N GLN A 91 -11.76 6.21 -7.98
CA GLN A 91 -10.69 6.45 -8.96
C GLN A 91 -9.63 7.41 -8.43
N GLY A 92 -10.04 8.49 -7.76
CA GLY A 92 -9.13 9.43 -7.11
C GLY A 92 -8.25 8.76 -6.05
N VAL A 93 -8.85 7.95 -5.19
CA VAL A 93 -8.12 7.18 -4.16
C VAL A 93 -7.14 6.21 -4.81
N VAL A 94 -7.60 5.42 -5.80
CA VAL A 94 -6.75 4.43 -6.52
C VAL A 94 -5.58 5.10 -7.23
N THR A 95 -5.81 6.26 -7.84
CA THR A 95 -4.74 7.05 -8.48
C THR A 95 -3.76 7.57 -7.44
N GLY A 96 -4.24 8.13 -6.34
CA GLY A 96 -3.41 8.68 -5.26
C GLY A 96 -2.54 7.64 -4.57
N ILE A 97 -3.08 6.44 -4.33
CA ILE A 97 -2.28 5.36 -3.71
C ILE A 97 -1.20 4.83 -4.67
N GLY A 98 -1.41 4.96 -5.98
CA GLY A 98 -0.38 4.65 -6.98
C GLY A 98 0.87 5.50 -6.81
N PHE A 99 0.72 6.79 -6.47
CA PHE A 99 1.83 7.69 -6.17
C PHE A 99 2.61 7.26 -4.91
N LEU A 100 1.91 6.91 -3.82
CA LEU A 100 2.54 6.36 -2.61
C LEU A 100 3.25 5.04 -2.90
N GLY A 101 2.61 4.16 -3.69
CA GLY A 101 3.20 2.90 -4.13
C GLY A 101 4.50 3.10 -4.91
N ALA A 102 4.51 4.04 -5.85
CA ALA A 102 5.73 4.39 -6.60
C ALA A 102 6.84 4.93 -5.67
N GLY A 103 6.47 5.72 -4.66
CA GLY A 103 7.39 6.30 -3.68
C GLY A 103 8.11 5.29 -2.77
N VAL A 104 7.57 4.09 -2.61
CA VAL A 104 8.20 3.05 -1.79
C VAL A 104 9.01 2.03 -2.61
N ILE A 105 8.92 2.07 -3.94
CA ILE A 105 9.70 1.22 -4.84
C ILE A 105 11.05 1.90 -5.08
N MET A 106 12.12 1.24 -4.68
CA MET A 106 13.48 1.75 -4.83
C MET A 106 14.32 0.80 -5.66
N LYS A 107 15.15 1.38 -6.53
CA LYS A 107 16.13 0.65 -7.32
C LYS A 107 17.52 0.91 -6.77
N GLU A 108 18.19 -0.14 -6.30
CA GLU A 108 19.57 -0.11 -5.82
C GLU A 108 20.42 -1.00 -6.70
N GLY A 109 21.16 -0.40 -7.63
CA GLY A 109 21.93 -1.15 -8.62
C GLY A 109 21.03 -2.02 -9.52
N PHE A 110 21.18 -3.33 -9.43
CA PHE A 110 20.38 -4.33 -10.17
C PHE A 110 19.22 -4.89 -9.35
N SER A 111 19.04 -4.48 -8.09
CA SER A 111 17.97 -4.93 -7.21
C SER A 111 16.85 -3.90 -7.18
N ILE A 112 15.61 -4.37 -7.18
CA ILE A 112 14.41 -3.56 -6.97
C ILE A 112 13.79 -4.01 -5.65
N SER A 113 13.65 -3.07 -4.70
CA SER A 113 13.01 -3.30 -3.41
C SER A 113 11.68 -2.55 -3.31
N GLY A 114 10.84 -2.92 -2.34
CA GLY A 114 9.59 -2.21 -2.07
C GLY A 114 8.37 -2.66 -2.87
N LEU A 115 8.48 -3.58 -3.84
CA LEU A 115 7.35 -4.04 -4.66
C LEU A 115 6.21 -4.63 -3.82
N THR A 116 6.52 -5.53 -2.89
CA THR A 116 5.53 -6.11 -1.97
C THR A 116 4.92 -5.06 -1.05
N THR A 117 5.72 -4.07 -0.62
CA THR A 117 5.24 -2.95 0.20
C THR A 117 4.25 -2.09 -0.58
N ALA A 118 4.54 -1.77 -1.84
CA ALA A 118 3.64 -1.03 -2.71
C ALA A 118 2.32 -1.78 -2.94
N ALA A 119 2.39 -3.07 -3.27
CA ALA A 119 1.22 -3.92 -3.47
C ALA A 119 0.34 -4.01 -2.20
N SER A 120 0.96 -4.17 -1.03
CA SER A 120 0.22 -4.27 0.24
C SER A 120 -0.37 -2.92 0.70
N LEU A 121 0.27 -1.79 0.41
CA LEU A 121 -0.32 -0.46 0.61
C LEU A 121 -1.55 -0.27 -0.27
N TRP A 122 -1.49 -0.73 -1.52
CA TRP A 122 -2.63 -0.71 -2.43
C TRP A 122 -3.79 -1.57 -1.89
N ALA A 123 -3.50 -2.77 -1.39
CA ALA A 123 -4.50 -3.63 -0.74
C ALA A 123 -5.11 -2.96 0.50
N SER A 124 -4.31 -2.28 1.34
CA SER A 124 -4.80 -1.53 2.50
C SER A 124 -5.77 -0.41 2.09
N SER A 125 -5.48 0.31 1.00
CA SER A 125 -6.40 1.30 0.45
C SER A 125 -7.72 0.67 -0.01
N ALA A 126 -7.65 -0.48 -0.69
CA ALA A 126 -8.84 -1.22 -1.13
C ALA A 126 -9.71 -1.67 0.05
N ILE A 127 -9.10 -2.12 1.17
CA ILE A 127 -9.82 -2.43 2.40
C ILE A 127 -10.57 -1.19 2.91
N GLY A 128 -9.93 -0.03 2.92
CA GLY A 128 -10.57 1.23 3.31
C GLY A 128 -11.75 1.60 2.42
N ILE A 129 -11.62 1.43 1.09
CA ILE A 129 -12.70 1.64 0.13
C ILE A 129 -13.89 0.73 0.47
N LEU A 130 -13.64 -0.57 0.69
CA LEU A 130 -14.69 -1.54 1.02
C LEU A 130 -15.41 -1.18 2.32
N VAL A 131 -14.69 -0.75 3.35
CA VAL A 131 -15.30 -0.26 4.61
C VAL A 131 -16.13 0.98 4.35
N GLY A 132 -15.62 1.94 3.57
CA GLY A 132 -16.33 3.18 3.25
C GLY A 132 -17.62 2.97 2.48
N VAL A 133 -17.68 1.95 1.62
CA VAL A 133 -18.89 1.54 0.89
C VAL A 133 -19.85 0.70 1.75
N GLY A 134 -19.36 0.13 2.89
CA GLY A 134 -20.15 -0.72 3.77
C GLY A 134 -20.01 -2.23 3.50
N PHE A 135 -19.07 -2.66 2.66
CA PHE A 135 -18.78 -4.08 2.41
C PHE A 135 -17.85 -4.67 3.46
N TYR A 136 -18.28 -4.68 4.72
CA TYR A 136 -17.45 -5.06 5.87
C TYR A 136 -16.90 -6.49 5.78
N ALA A 137 -17.72 -7.46 5.38
CA ALA A 137 -17.29 -8.84 5.24
C ALA A 137 -16.16 -8.99 4.21
N ALA A 138 -16.27 -8.30 3.07
CA ALA A 138 -15.24 -8.28 2.05
C ALA A 138 -13.97 -7.59 2.53
N ALA A 139 -14.10 -6.49 3.28
CA ALA A 139 -12.97 -5.75 3.87
C ALA A 139 -12.20 -6.63 4.86
N ILE A 140 -12.90 -7.32 5.76
CA ILE A 140 -12.33 -8.26 6.73
C ILE A 140 -11.61 -9.39 6.00
N LEU A 141 -12.27 -10.02 5.02
CA LEU A 141 -11.68 -11.10 4.24
C LEU A 141 -10.40 -10.63 3.52
N LEU A 142 -10.45 -9.47 2.86
CA LEU A 142 -9.29 -8.92 2.15
C LEU A 142 -8.13 -8.62 3.11
N ALA A 143 -8.40 -8.11 4.32
CA ALA A 143 -7.39 -7.84 5.32
C ALA A 143 -6.69 -9.15 5.77
N PHE A 144 -7.47 -10.20 6.08
CA PHE A 144 -6.91 -11.49 6.46
C PHE A 144 -6.15 -12.17 5.33
N LEU A 145 -6.69 -12.15 4.11
CA LEU A 145 -5.99 -12.73 2.95
C LEU A 145 -4.70 -11.99 2.64
N SER A 146 -4.68 -10.66 2.75
CA SER A 146 -3.47 -9.86 2.56
C SER A 146 -2.40 -10.20 3.61
N ALA A 147 -2.78 -10.27 4.88
CA ALA A 147 -1.87 -10.67 5.95
C ALA A 147 -1.37 -12.11 5.78
N ALA A 148 -2.27 -13.04 5.46
CA ALA A 148 -1.92 -14.43 5.21
C ALA A 148 -0.97 -14.58 4.02
N CYS A 149 -1.24 -13.88 2.91
CA CYS A 149 -0.37 -13.86 1.74
C CYS A 149 1.06 -13.42 2.11
N MET A 150 1.19 -12.33 2.87
CA MET A 150 2.50 -11.82 3.28
C MET A 150 3.27 -12.77 4.20
N ILE A 151 2.57 -13.51 5.07
CA ILE A 151 3.20 -14.44 6.02
C ILE A 151 3.50 -15.79 5.35
N TRP A 152 2.53 -16.36 4.63
CA TRP A 152 2.63 -17.73 4.15
C TRP A 152 3.39 -17.84 2.83
N VAL A 153 3.19 -16.90 1.92
CA VAL A 153 3.92 -16.91 0.64
C VAL A 153 5.42 -16.70 0.89
N PHE A 154 5.80 -15.85 1.83
CA PHE A 154 7.20 -15.69 2.23
C PHE A 154 7.84 -17.01 2.71
N LYS A 155 7.10 -17.80 3.51
CA LYS A 155 7.57 -19.13 3.95
C LYS A 155 7.62 -20.13 2.81
N LEU A 156 6.67 -20.08 1.89
CA LEU A 156 6.62 -20.94 0.71
C LEU A 156 7.77 -20.62 -0.27
N GLU A 157 8.07 -19.35 -0.49
CA GLU A 157 9.19 -18.89 -1.31
C GLU A 157 10.54 -19.40 -0.77
N ALA A 158 10.70 -19.42 0.58
CA ALA A 158 11.91 -19.96 1.21
C ALA A 158 12.07 -21.48 1.00
N TRP A 159 11.00 -22.19 0.71
CA TRP A 159 11.00 -23.64 0.47
C TRP A 159 11.16 -23.98 -1.03
N LEU A 160 10.82 -23.05 -1.93
CA LEU A 160 10.96 -23.24 -3.37
C LEU A 160 12.40 -22.92 -3.80
N PRO A 161 13.01 -23.76 -4.68
CA PRO A 161 14.33 -23.47 -5.23
C PRO A 161 14.27 -22.22 -6.11
N ALA A 162 14.75 -21.10 -5.60
CA ALA A 162 14.84 -19.85 -6.36
C ALA A 162 16.28 -19.60 -6.80
N ARG A 163 16.47 -19.24 -8.09
CA ARG A 163 17.75 -18.74 -8.59
C ARG A 163 17.89 -17.27 -8.13
N GLN A 164 18.76 -17.02 -7.17
CA GLN A 164 19.04 -15.67 -6.71
C GLN A 164 20.04 -14.99 -7.67
N ALA A 165 19.70 -13.81 -8.15
CA ALA A 165 20.64 -12.96 -8.84
C ALA A 165 21.51 -12.25 -7.77
N ILE A 166 22.81 -12.48 -7.82
CA ILE A 166 23.76 -11.79 -6.94
C ILE A 166 24.64 -10.87 -7.78
N SER A 167 24.98 -9.69 -7.26
CA SER A 167 25.98 -8.81 -7.84
C SER A 167 27.31 -9.05 -7.14
N ILE A 168 28.35 -9.39 -7.88
CA ILE A 168 29.69 -9.61 -7.34
C ILE A 168 30.60 -8.51 -7.87
N VAL A 169 31.17 -7.72 -6.97
CA VAL A 169 32.20 -6.73 -7.29
C VAL A 169 33.56 -7.35 -6.98
N MET A 170 34.37 -7.48 -8.00
CA MET A 170 35.75 -8.00 -7.88
C MET A 170 36.75 -6.88 -8.11
N GLN A 171 37.71 -6.74 -7.19
CA GLN A 171 38.85 -5.85 -7.36
C GLN A 171 40.08 -6.70 -7.72
N PHE A 172 40.74 -6.34 -8.80
CA PHE A 172 41.96 -7.01 -9.26
C PHE A 172 43.19 -6.19 -8.87
N ARG A 173 44.31 -6.87 -8.72
CA ARG A 173 45.63 -6.22 -8.47
C ARG A 173 46.00 -5.36 -9.67
N GLU A 174 46.76 -4.28 -9.39
CA GLU A 174 47.37 -3.47 -10.47
C GLU A 174 48.16 -4.34 -11.44
N GLY A 175 47.96 -4.12 -12.72
CA GLY A 175 48.61 -4.89 -13.80
C GLY A 175 47.88 -6.16 -14.24
N PHE A 176 46.75 -6.55 -13.59
CA PHE A 176 45.96 -7.69 -14.02
C PHE A 176 44.86 -7.24 -14.98
N VAL A 177 44.92 -7.72 -16.22
CA VAL A 177 43.85 -7.49 -17.22
C VAL A 177 42.82 -8.60 -17.09
N ALA A 178 41.68 -8.29 -16.50
CA ALA A 178 40.56 -9.24 -16.41
C ALA A 178 39.92 -9.43 -17.79
N SER A 179 39.93 -10.64 -18.30
CA SER A 179 39.17 -10.98 -19.52
C SER A 179 37.79 -11.50 -19.15
N GLU A 180 36.78 -11.12 -19.91
CA GLU A 180 35.39 -11.61 -19.72
C GLU A 180 35.33 -13.13 -19.71
N ALA A 181 36.08 -13.79 -20.62
CA ALA A 181 36.12 -15.24 -20.73
C ALA A 181 36.65 -15.90 -19.44
N ALA A 182 37.68 -15.35 -18.83
CA ALA A 182 38.25 -15.86 -17.59
C ALA A 182 37.28 -15.68 -16.41
N ILE A 183 36.57 -14.55 -16.33
CA ILE A 183 35.56 -14.30 -15.30
C ILE A 183 34.40 -15.29 -15.45
N ARG A 184 33.91 -15.53 -16.67
CA ARG A 184 32.84 -16.51 -16.95
C ARG A 184 33.26 -17.93 -16.55
N GLN A 185 34.46 -18.33 -16.90
CA GLN A 185 35.01 -19.66 -16.55
C GLN A 185 35.11 -19.83 -15.02
N LEU A 186 35.61 -18.81 -14.34
CA LEU A 186 35.73 -18.81 -12.87
C LEU A 186 34.34 -18.88 -12.18
N ALA A 187 33.34 -18.16 -12.71
CA ALA A 187 31.98 -18.19 -12.21
C ALA A 187 31.35 -19.57 -12.40
N MET A 188 31.45 -20.15 -13.61
CA MET A 188 30.95 -21.49 -13.91
C MET A 188 31.60 -22.58 -13.02
N ALA A 189 32.91 -22.49 -12.79
CA ALA A 189 33.63 -23.42 -11.92
C ALA A 189 33.12 -23.40 -10.47
N ARG A 190 32.47 -22.29 -10.05
CA ARG A 190 31.86 -22.12 -8.72
C ARG A 190 30.34 -22.28 -8.69
N GLY A 191 29.74 -22.73 -9.78
CA GLY A 191 28.30 -22.99 -9.88
C GLY A 191 27.44 -21.74 -10.13
N TYR A 192 28.05 -20.63 -10.56
CA TYR A 192 27.33 -19.41 -10.94
C TYR A 192 27.17 -19.30 -12.45
N GLU A 193 25.99 -18.89 -12.86
CA GLU A 193 25.67 -18.58 -14.26
C GLU A 193 25.74 -17.04 -14.45
N VAL A 194 26.61 -16.57 -15.34
CA VAL A 194 26.75 -15.14 -15.60
C VAL A 194 25.71 -14.71 -16.62
N ALA A 195 24.81 -13.83 -16.23
CA ALA A 195 23.77 -13.27 -17.11
C ALA A 195 24.43 -12.47 -18.26
N GLY A 196 23.91 -12.61 -19.48
CA GLY A 196 24.45 -11.93 -20.64
C GLY A 196 24.43 -10.40 -20.52
N GLY A 197 25.55 -9.73 -20.84
CA GLY A 197 25.65 -8.27 -20.84
C GLY A 197 25.78 -7.58 -19.47
N THR A 198 26.04 -8.36 -18.38
CA THR A 198 26.11 -7.81 -17.00
C THR A 198 27.53 -7.65 -16.46
N ILE A 199 28.57 -7.92 -17.24
CA ILE A 199 29.96 -7.71 -16.84
C ILE A 199 30.35 -6.28 -17.21
N ILE A 200 30.68 -5.46 -16.18
CA ILE A 200 31.21 -4.12 -16.37
C ILE A 200 32.64 -4.14 -15.84
N ILE A 201 33.61 -3.89 -16.72
CA ILE A 201 35.04 -3.76 -16.35
C ILE A 201 35.36 -2.28 -16.41
N SER A 202 35.69 -1.67 -15.25
CA SER A 202 36.20 -0.29 -15.17
C SER A 202 37.63 -0.30 -14.60
N SER A 203 38.51 0.37 -15.29
CA SER A 203 39.86 0.70 -14.76
C SER A 203 39.79 2.04 -14.03
N LYS A 204 40.27 2.13 -12.81
CA LYS A 204 40.58 3.40 -12.14
C LYS A 204 42.00 3.78 -12.38
#